data_a128513b25ef4a86dc2f5165735cd2cf
#
_entry.id   a128513b25ef4a86dc2f5165735cd2cf
#
_cell.length_a   1.000
_cell.length_b   1.000
_cell.length_c   1.000
_cell.angle_alpha   90.00
_cell.angle_beta   90.00
_cell.angle_gamma   90.00
#
_symmetry.space_group_name_H-M   'P 1'
#
loop_
_entity.id
_entity.type
_entity.pdbx_description
1 polymer ?
#
loop_
_entity_poly.entity_id
_entity_poly.type
_entity_poly.pdbx_seq_one_letter_code
_entity_poly.pdbx_strand_id
1 'polypeptide(L)'
;MALITLAELKAVLGIGDIYADAIVQACADSAENIILSYLIFDDVTIKAVSLSSNVAYFYCYENTFVAGQVLTVSKCGAPFDGSRTVVDSFNGAYGEHYFTAAITNADIIRRDIIPTGRALLTSQAALYDTTPEVREAALAVACDIWITRTGTLGQQGVDFQSPAPYRLGRSMLTRVSGLLGKHLDTRGYLG
;
A
#
# COMPACT_ATOMS: atom_id res chain seq x y z
N MET A 1 -4.82 0.67 8.81
CA MET A 1 -4.24 2.01 8.80
C MET A 1 -5.04 2.81 7.81
N ALA A 2 -5.72 3.84 8.24
CA ALA A 2 -6.58 4.64 7.37
C ALA A 2 -5.99 6.04 7.24
N LEU A 3 -5.54 6.43 6.02
CA LEU A 3 -5.07 7.78 5.73
C LEU A 3 -6.18 8.81 5.87
N ILE A 4 -7.40 8.42 5.52
CA ILE A 4 -8.61 9.24 5.65
C ILE A 4 -9.74 8.43 6.28
N THR A 5 -10.54 9.07 7.09
CA THR A 5 -11.70 8.44 7.71
C THR A 5 -12.96 8.64 6.85
N LEU A 6 -13.94 7.74 7.02
CA LEU A 6 -15.25 7.88 6.39
C LEU A 6 -15.91 9.22 6.73
N ALA A 7 -15.79 9.66 7.99
CA ALA A 7 -16.38 10.91 8.45
C ALA A 7 -15.74 12.14 7.77
N GLU A 8 -14.42 12.15 7.62
CA GLU A 8 -13.71 13.22 6.90
C GLU A 8 -14.15 13.28 5.43
N LEU A 9 -14.21 12.12 4.75
CA LEU A 9 -14.64 12.08 3.36
C LEU A 9 -16.08 12.55 3.19
N LYS A 10 -17.00 12.10 4.04
CA LYS A 10 -18.39 12.58 4.04
C LYS A 10 -18.50 14.08 4.27
N ALA A 11 -17.70 14.62 5.20
CA ALA A 11 -17.69 16.05 5.50
C ALA A 11 -17.21 16.90 4.31
N VAL A 12 -16.15 16.47 3.64
CA VAL A 12 -15.62 17.18 2.45
C VAL A 12 -16.57 17.10 1.27
N LEU A 13 -17.21 15.95 1.07
CA LEU A 13 -18.20 15.78 -0.01
C LEU A 13 -19.55 16.47 0.28
N GLY A 14 -19.83 16.84 1.53
CA GLY A 14 -21.10 17.46 1.94
C GLY A 14 -22.32 16.54 1.78
N ILE A 15 -22.11 15.20 1.78
CA ILE A 15 -23.15 14.22 1.48
C ILE A 15 -23.91 13.70 2.70
N GLY A 16 -23.44 13.97 3.92
CA GLY A 16 -24.05 13.45 5.15
C GLY A 16 -24.29 11.93 5.10
N ASP A 17 -25.49 11.49 5.41
CA ASP A 17 -25.89 10.07 5.43
C ASP A 17 -26.78 9.68 4.24
N ILE A 18 -26.72 10.45 3.14
CA ILE A 18 -27.54 10.19 1.93
C ILE A 18 -27.13 8.89 1.24
N TYR A 19 -25.85 8.54 1.33
CA TYR A 19 -25.30 7.35 0.70
C TYR A 19 -24.86 6.31 1.72
N ALA A 20 -24.97 5.03 1.36
CA ALA A 20 -24.52 3.93 2.20
C ALA A 20 -23.00 4.04 2.51
N ASP A 21 -22.66 3.89 3.78
CA ASP A 21 -21.28 3.98 4.29
C ASP A 21 -20.30 3.11 3.53
N ALA A 22 -20.70 1.90 3.16
CA ALA A 22 -19.88 0.96 2.43
C ALA A 22 -19.41 1.51 1.05
N ILE A 23 -20.26 2.30 0.38
CA ILE A 23 -19.92 2.87 -0.93
C ILE A 23 -18.89 3.99 -0.77
N VAL A 24 -19.08 4.84 0.24
CA VAL A 24 -18.15 5.94 0.54
C VAL A 24 -16.82 5.40 1.06
N GLN A 25 -16.86 4.39 1.94
CA GLN A 25 -15.67 3.71 2.45
C GLN A 25 -14.86 3.07 1.32
N ALA A 26 -15.51 2.42 0.36
CA ALA A 26 -14.81 1.83 -0.78
C ALA A 26 -14.05 2.88 -1.64
N CYS A 27 -14.50 4.15 -1.67
CA CYS A 27 -13.76 5.23 -2.31
C CYS A 27 -12.53 5.62 -1.50
N ALA A 28 -12.66 5.71 -0.17
CA ALA A 28 -11.56 5.99 0.74
C ALA A 28 -10.48 4.91 0.65
N ASP A 29 -10.86 3.63 0.74
CA ASP A 29 -9.95 2.48 0.65
C ASP A 29 -9.22 2.43 -0.70
N SER A 30 -9.93 2.72 -1.78
CA SER A 30 -9.33 2.76 -3.13
C SER A 30 -8.32 3.90 -3.25
N ALA A 31 -8.64 5.08 -2.73
CA ALA A 31 -7.75 6.23 -2.73
C ALA A 31 -6.49 5.98 -1.88
N GLU A 32 -6.67 5.39 -0.70
CA GLU A 32 -5.54 4.99 0.16
C GLU A 32 -4.59 4.03 -0.57
N ASN A 33 -5.12 2.98 -1.17
CA ASN A 33 -4.30 2.01 -1.93
C ASN A 33 -3.56 2.66 -3.10
N ILE A 34 -4.21 3.59 -3.82
CA ILE A 34 -3.58 4.33 -4.92
C ILE A 34 -2.44 5.19 -4.40
N ILE A 35 -2.67 6.01 -3.36
CA ILE A 35 -1.65 6.89 -2.80
C ILE A 35 -0.48 6.08 -2.23
N LEU A 36 -0.75 5.04 -1.46
CA LEU A 36 0.29 4.18 -0.89
C LEU A 36 1.17 3.54 -1.97
N SER A 37 0.64 3.28 -3.17
CA SER A 37 1.44 2.72 -4.27
C SER A 37 2.47 3.68 -4.87
N TYR A 38 2.34 4.99 -4.59
CA TYR A 38 3.27 6.02 -5.06
C TYR A 38 4.25 6.50 -3.99
N LEU A 39 4.05 6.13 -2.73
CA LEU A 39 4.90 6.58 -1.64
C LEU A 39 6.15 5.70 -1.51
N ILE A 40 7.20 6.30 -0.97
CA ILE A 40 8.40 5.57 -0.59
C ILE A 40 8.06 4.65 0.59
N PHE A 41 8.11 3.36 0.33
CA PHE A 41 8.02 2.33 1.37
C PHE A 41 9.26 1.47 1.32
N ASP A 42 9.85 1.19 2.49
CA ASP A 42 10.78 0.07 2.60
C ASP A 42 9.95 -1.21 2.63
N ASP A 43 9.64 -1.70 1.44
CA ASP A 43 9.00 -2.97 1.23
C ASP A 43 9.92 -3.93 0.46
N VAL A 44 9.82 -5.17 0.83
CA VAL A 44 10.63 -6.23 0.23
C VAL A 44 9.71 -7.35 -0.26
N THR A 45 9.94 -7.78 -1.49
CA THR A 45 9.23 -8.89 -2.09
C THR A 45 9.84 -10.23 -1.65
N ILE A 46 9.02 -11.08 -1.03
CA ILE A 46 9.42 -12.40 -0.54
C ILE A 46 9.12 -13.44 -1.61
N LYS A 47 10.16 -14.11 -2.12
CA LYS A 47 10.04 -15.16 -3.15
C LYS A 47 9.86 -16.56 -2.57
N ALA A 48 10.45 -16.83 -1.41
CA ALA A 48 10.37 -18.13 -0.75
C ALA A 48 10.51 -17.98 0.76
N VAL A 49 10.03 -18.97 1.51
CA VAL A 49 10.16 -19.06 2.95
C VAL A 49 10.59 -20.43 3.39
N SER A 50 11.27 -20.52 4.53
CA SER A 50 11.53 -21.76 5.25
C SER A 50 11.55 -21.51 6.75
N LEU A 51 11.41 -22.56 7.55
CA LEU A 51 11.52 -22.50 8.99
C LEU A 51 12.34 -23.68 9.46
N SER A 52 13.36 -23.40 10.27
CA SER A 52 14.21 -24.41 10.86
C SER A 52 14.62 -23.97 12.27
N SER A 53 14.45 -24.86 13.23
CA SER A 53 14.85 -24.62 14.63
C SER A 53 14.27 -23.32 15.22
N ASN A 54 12.99 -23.05 14.95
CA ASN A 54 12.28 -21.83 15.34
C ASN A 54 12.81 -20.51 14.70
N VAL A 55 13.63 -20.61 13.66
CA VAL A 55 14.09 -19.48 12.87
C VAL A 55 13.43 -19.54 11.49
N ALA A 56 12.64 -18.54 11.18
CA ALA A 56 12.05 -18.37 9.85
C ALA A 56 13.00 -17.59 8.95
N TYR A 57 13.21 -18.08 7.74
CA TYR A 57 14.00 -17.44 6.69
C TYR A 57 13.04 -16.92 5.63
N PHE A 58 13.16 -15.65 5.29
CA PHE A 58 12.38 -14.97 4.26
C PHE A 58 13.31 -14.61 3.11
N TYR A 59 13.29 -15.38 2.05
CA TYR A 59 14.14 -15.17 0.87
C TYR A 59 13.55 -14.12 -0.04
N CYS A 60 14.37 -13.12 -0.40
CA CYS A 60 13.96 -11.93 -1.13
C CYS A 60 14.72 -11.78 -2.45
N TYR A 61 14.29 -10.87 -3.31
CA TYR A 61 15.10 -10.42 -4.46
C TYR A 61 16.13 -9.41 -4.03
N GLU A 62 15.74 -8.50 -3.14
CA GLU A 62 16.59 -7.52 -2.47
C GLU A 62 16.22 -7.49 -1.01
N ASN A 63 17.15 -7.15 -0.13
CA ASN A 63 16.86 -7.00 1.29
C ASN A 63 17.45 -5.68 1.81
N THR A 64 16.58 -4.77 2.20
CA THR A 64 16.93 -3.46 2.75
C THR A 64 16.80 -3.41 4.27
N PHE A 65 16.27 -4.46 4.88
CA PHE A 65 16.00 -4.49 6.31
C PHE A 65 17.28 -4.78 7.11
N VAL A 66 17.28 -4.29 8.34
CA VAL A 66 18.36 -4.52 9.32
C VAL A 66 17.81 -5.16 10.59
N ALA A 67 18.65 -5.84 11.33
CA ALA A 67 18.30 -6.48 12.60
C ALA A 67 17.66 -5.47 13.57
N GLY A 68 16.63 -5.90 14.29
CA GLY A 68 15.86 -5.10 15.25
C GLY A 68 14.65 -4.37 14.65
N GLN A 69 14.52 -4.26 13.34
CA GLN A 69 13.33 -3.66 12.71
C GLN A 69 12.12 -4.55 12.85
N VAL A 70 10.94 -3.92 13.03
CA VAL A 70 9.65 -4.61 13.07
C VAL A 70 8.96 -4.47 11.73
N LEU A 71 8.64 -5.62 11.14
CA LEU A 71 8.02 -5.74 9.82
C LEU A 71 6.61 -6.30 9.93
N THR A 72 5.76 -5.90 9.00
CA THR A 72 4.50 -6.60 8.73
C THR A 72 4.68 -7.48 7.50
N VAL A 73 4.64 -8.80 7.70
CA VAL A 73 4.74 -9.81 6.65
C VAL A 73 3.33 -10.22 6.23
N SER A 74 3.10 -10.34 4.93
CA SER A 74 1.82 -10.74 4.35
C SER A 74 1.98 -11.60 3.11
N LYS A 75 0.93 -12.38 2.78
CA LYS A 75 0.86 -13.26 1.61
C LYS A 75 1.89 -14.39 1.58
N CYS A 76 2.53 -14.71 2.70
CA CYS A 76 3.40 -15.87 2.85
C CYS A 76 2.67 -17.09 3.39
N GLY A 77 1.50 -16.88 3.98
CA GLY A 77 0.69 -17.90 4.64
C GLY A 77 1.18 -18.24 6.05
N ALA A 78 0.35 -19.00 6.78
CA ALA A 78 0.73 -19.42 8.13
C ALA A 78 1.96 -20.35 8.08
N PRO A 79 2.86 -20.24 9.09
CA PRO A 79 2.89 -19.36 10.24
C PRO A 79 3.66 -18.05 10.00
N PHE A 80 4.00 -17.70 8.76
CA PHE A 80 4.94 -16.63 8.41
C PHE A 80 4.31 -15.24 8.46
N ASP A 81 3.02 -15.11 8.13
CA ASP A 81 2.32 -13.82 8.12
C ASP A 81 2.22 -13.19 9.50
N GLY A 82 2.13 -11.86 9.54
CA GLY A 82 1.97 -11.06 10.75
C GLY A 82 3.17 -10.18 11.07
N SER A 83 3.18 -9.61 12.29
CA SER A 83 4.28 -8.77 12.77
C SER A 83 5.49 -9.64 13.09
N ARG A 84 6.66 -9.23 12.57
CA ARG A 84 7.93 -9.96 12.73
C ARG A 84 9.05 -8.98 13.05
N THR A 85 9.87 -9.33 14.04
CA THR A 85 11.11 -8.59 14.32
C THR A 85 12.25 -9.27 13.59
N VAL A 86 13.00 -8.50 12.82
CA VAL A 86 14.19 -8.99 12.13
C VAL A 86 15.26 -9.35 13.14
N VAL A 87 15.70 -10.61 13.11
CA VAL A 87 16.78 -11.13 13.97
C VAL A 87 18.12 -10.95 13.26
N ASP A 88 18.17 -11.33 11.99
CA ASP A 88 19.37 -11.23 11.17
C ASP A 88 19.00 -10.87 9.73
N SER A 89 19.94 -10.28 9.02
CA SER A 89 19.77 -9.77 7.66
C SER A 89 21.00 -10.11 6.83
N PHE A 90 20.81 -10.73 5.69
CA PHE A 90 21.88 -11.18 4.82
C PHE A 90 21.66 -10.71 3.37
N ASN A 91 22.71 -10.12 2.80
CA ASN A 91 22.79 -9.73 1.40
C ASN A 91 24.02 -10.37 0.76
N GLY A 92 23.82 -11.49 0.09
CA GLY A 92 24.90 -12.25 -0.55
C GLY A 92 25.28 -11.70 -1.92
N ALA A 93 26.56 -11.81 -2.27
CA ALA A 93 27.11 -11.35 -3.54
C ALA A 93 26.54 -12.10 -4.79
N TYR A 94 25.93 -13.26 -4.58
CA TYR A 94 25.40 -14.10 -5.66
C TYR A 94 23.87 -14.14 -5.72
N GLY A 95 23.20 -13.07 -5.21
CA GLY A 95 21.74 -12.95 -5.29
C GLY A 95 20.97 -13.76 -4.25
N GLU A 96 21.62 -14.27 -3.21
CA GLU A 96 20.93 -14.77 -2.03
C GLU A 96 20.75 -13.62 -1.04
N HIS A 97 19.52 -13.15 -0.94
CA HIS A 97 19.12 -12.14 0.01
C HIS A 97 18.04 -12.72 0.91
N TYR A 98 18.18 -12.59 2.21
CA TYR A 98 17.16 -13.01 3.16
C TYR A 98 17.23 -12.20 4.45
N PHE A 99 16.14 -12.16 5.17
CA PHE A 99 16.10 -11.78 6.57
C PHE A 99 15.49 -12.93 7.39
N THR A 100 15.77 -12.95 8.68
CA THR A 100 15.26 -13.96 9.60
C THR A 100 14.41 -13.35 10.68
N ALA A 101 13.45 -14.14 11.19
CA ALA A 101 12.64 -13.79 12.34
C ALA A 101 12.39 -15.03 13.19
N ALA A 102 12.20 -14.84 14.50
CA ALA A 102 11.84 -15.93 15.39
C ALA A 102 10.37 -16.32 15.22
N ILE A 103 10.10 -17.58 14.90
CA ILE A 103 8.76 -18.15 14.82
C ILE A 103 8.77 -19.54 15.44
N THR A 104 8.04 -19.73 16.53
CA THR A 104 7.91 -21.05 17.18
C THR A 104 6.88 -21.88 16.41
N ASN A 105 7.38 -22.84 15.62
CA ASN A 105 6.56 -23.80 14.89
C ASN A 105 7.42 -24.99 14.47
N ALA A 106 6.77 -26.07 13.97
CA ALA A 106 7.48 -27.19 13.35
C ALA A 106 8.27 -26.73 12.11
N ASP A 107 9.39 -27.37 11.84
CA ASP A 107 10.25 -27.07 10.71
C ASP A 107 9.48 -27.16 9.38
N ILE A 108 9.70 -26.20 8.51
CA ILE A 108 9.08 -26.11 7.19
C ILE A 108 10.18 -26.01 6.15
N ILE A 109 10.24 -26.98 5.25
CA ILE A 109 11.19 -26.99 4.14
C ILE A 109 10.96 -25.74 3.28
N ARG A 110 12.04 -25.21 2.68
CA ARG A 110 11.97 -24.06 1.78
C ARG A 110 10.92 -24.30 0.69
N ARG A 111 9.99 -23.35 0.60
CA ARG A 111 8.93 -23.34 -0.41
C ARG A 111 8.83 -21.97 -1.07
N ASP A 112 8.57 -21.96 -2.36
CA ASP A 112 8.30 -20.73 -3.10
C ASP A 112 6.90 -20.19 -2.76
N ILE A 113 6.76 -18.87 -2.81
CA ILE A 113 5.50 -18.15 -2.57
C ILE A 113 4.99 -17.61 -3.90
N ILE A 114 3.81 -18.09 -4.32
CA ILE A 114 3.17 -17.70 -5.59
C ILE A 114 1.70 -17.36 -5.32
N PRO A 115 1.25 -16.10 -5.58
CA PRO A 115 2.06 -14.92 -5.90
C PRO A 115 2.97 -14.53 -4.73
N THR A 116 4.02 -13.77 -5.01
CA THR A 116 5.06 -13.41 -4.03
C THR A 116 4.47 -12.78 -2.76
N GLY A 117 5.11 -13.08 -1.63
CA GLY A 117 4.83 -12.45 -0.35
C GLY A 117 5.42 -11.03 -0.28
N ARG A 118 5.09 -10.31 0.78
CA ARG A 118 5.54 -8.94 0.99
C ARG A 118 5.88 -8.70 2.46
N ALA A 119 6.97 -8.00 2.71
CA ALA A 119 7.31 -7.47 4.02
C ALA A 119 7.40 -5.94 3.96
N LEU A 120 6.78 -5.26 4.92
CA LEU A 120 6.74 -3.81 5.04
C LEU A 120 7.31 -3.38 6.37
N LEU A 121 8.10 -2.32 6.39
CA LEU A 121 8.57 -1.73 7.64
C LEU A 121 7.40 -1.06 8.37
N THR A 122 6.99 -1.62 9.51
CA THR A 122 5.79 -1.17 10.23
C THR A 122 5.87 0.28 10.69
N SER A 123 7.04 0.76 11.10
CA SER A 123 7.25 2.15 11.53
C SER A 123 7.02 3.15 10.40
N GLN A 124 7.39 2.81 9.17
CA GLN A 124 7.23 3.67 8.01
C GLN A 124 5.77 3.78 7.57
N ALA A 125 5.03 2.68 7.64
CA ALA A 125 3.60 2.70 7.37
C ALA A 125 2.84 3.62 8.34
N ALA A 126 3.25 3.68 9.62
CA ALA A 126 2.65 4.57 10.62
C ALA A 126 3.00 6.05 10.38
N LEU A 127 4.13 6.35 9.73
CA LEU A 127 4.57 7.72 9.51
C LEU A 127 3.59 8.52 8.62
N TYR A 128 3.01 7.87 7.63
CA TYR A 128 2.12 8.54 6.68
C TYR A 128 0.74 8.87 7.26
N ASP A 129 0.29 8.21 8.34
CA ASP A 129 -0.97 8.53 9.02
C ASP A 129 -1.00 9.95 9.57
N THR A 130 0.16 10.46 9.96
CA THR A 130 0.32 11.78 10.57
C THR A 130 0.85 12.83 9.60
N THR A 131 1.05 12.47 8.32
CA THR A 131 1.60 13.38 7.31
C THR A 131 0.46 14.11 6.59
N PRO A 132 0.25 15.43 6.84
CA PRO A 132 -0.90 16.15 6.30
C PRO A 132 -0.96 16.14 4.78
N GLU A 133 0.18 16.29 4.09
CA GLU A 133 0.26 16.35 2.64
C GLU A 133 -0.19 15.03 1.99
N VAL A 134 0.14 13.90 2.61
CA VAL A 134 -0.28 12.58 2.13
C VAL A 134 -1.78 12.36 2.37
N ARG A 135 -2.29 12.82 3.51
CA ARG A 135 -3.72 12.76 3.83
C ARG A 135 -4.55 13.59 2.87
N GLU A 136 -4.12 14.83 2.58
CA GLU A 136 -4.77 15.70 1.60
C GLU A 136 -4.74 15.09 0.19
N ALA A 137 -3.63 14.48 -0.22
CA ALA A 137 -3.55 13.78 -1.49
C ALA A 137 -4.55 12.61 -1.57
N ALA A 138 -4.65 11.81 -0.51
CA ALA A 138 -5.60 10.71 -0.43
C ALA A 138 -7.05 11.21 -0.47
N LEU A 139 -7.35 12.31 0.22
CA LEU A 139 -8.68 12.92 0.22
C LEU A 139 -9.06 13.45 -1.15
N ALA A 140 -8.14 14.14 -1.85
CA ALA A 140 -8.36 14.62 -3.21
C ALA A 140 -8.65 13.46 -4.19
N VAL A 141 -7.90 12.37 -4.10
CA VAL A 141 -8.13 11.16 -4.92
C VAL A 141 -9.48 10.51 -4.58
N ALA A 142 -9.84 10.42 -3.30
CA ALA A 142 -11.13 9.86 -2.89
C ALA A 142 -12.31 10.67 -3.44
N CYS A 143 -12.21 12.01 -3.41
CA CYS A 143 -13.21 12.90 -4.01
C CYS A 143 -13.31 12.70 -5.54
N ASP A 144 -12.19 12.58 -6.24
CA ASP A 144 -12.19 12.34 -7.69
C ASP A 144 -12.82 10.98 -8.04
N ILE A 145 -12.53 9.93 -7.25
CA ILE A 145 -13.18 8.62 -7.42
C ILE A 145 -14.70 8.73 -7.18
N TRP A 146 -15.09 9.44 -6.13
CA TRP A 146 -16.49 9.66 -5.81
C TRP A 146 -17.24 10.39 -6.95
N ILE A 147 -16.70 11.51 -7.42
CA ILE A 147 -17.29 12.30 -8.52
C ILE A 147 -17.41 11.44 -9.79
N THR A 148 -16.39 10.63 -10.08
CA THR A 148 -16.42 9.74 -11.25
C THR A 148 -17.53 8.68 -11.13
N ARG A 149 -17.76 8.13 -9.92
CA ARG A 149 -18.80 7.13 -9.69
C ARG A 149 -20.22 7.72 -9.75
N THR A 150 -20.40 8.94 -9.23
CA THR A 150 -21.73 9.56 -9.07
C THR A 150 -22.07 10.50 -10.22
N GLY A 151 -21.08 11.16 -10.83
CA GLY A 151 -21.28 12.13 -11.91
C GLY A 151 -21.85 11.52 -13.20
N THR A 152 -21.58 10.23 -13.46
CA THR A 152 -22.15 9.51 -14.61
C THR A 152 -23.63 9.16 -14.45
N LEU A 153 -24.17 9.19 -13.25
CA LEU A 153 -25.58 8.90 -12.98
C LEU A 153 -26.49 10.14 -13.00
N GLY A 154 -25.92 11.35 -12.85
CA GLY A 154 -26.67 12.60 -12.74
C GLY A 154 -26.64 13.52 -13.98
N GLN A 155 -25.75 13.31 -14.92
CA GLN A 155 -25.61 14.13 -16.13
C GLN A 155 -25.90 13.38 -17.42
N GLN A 156 -27.02 12.65 -17.49
CA GLN A 156 -27.62 12.26 -18.77
C GLN A 156 -28.50 13.39 -19.36
N GLY A 157 -28.04 14.60 -19.19
CA GLY A 157 -28.60 15.82 -19.78
C GLY A 157 -27.63 16.42 -20.78
N VAL A 158 -27.62 15.87 -21.99
CA VAL A 158 -27.31 16.58 -23.25
C VAL A 158 -26.10 17.52 -23.21
N ASP A 159 -24.88 17.00 -23.30
CA ASP A 159 -23.82 17.75 -23.97
C ASP A 159 -22.90 16.80 -24.75
N PHE A 160 -23.19 16.65 -26.05
CA PHE A 160 -22.42 15.83 -26.99
C PHE A 160 -21.04 16.42 -27.31
N GLN A 161 -20.58 17.43 -26.58
CA GLN A 161 -19.32 18.13 -26.84
C GLN A 161 -18.27 18.02 -25.77
N SER A 162 -18.49 17.29 -24.69
CA SER A 162 -17.44 16.98 -23.71
C SER A 162 -16.82 15.62 -23.99
N PRO A 163 -15.65 15.55 -24.64
CA PRO A 163 -14.99 14.26 -24.83
C PRO A 163 -14.34 13.83 -23.53
N ALA A 164 -14.81 12.73 -23.02
CA ALA A 164 -14.09 11.76 -22.23
C ALA A 164 -14.08 11.86 -20.72
N PRO A 165 -14.85 10.98 -20.06
CA PRO A 165 -14.73 10.68 -18.64
C PRO A 165 -13.52 9.78 -18.28
N TYR A 166 -12.67 9.41 -19.22
CA TYR A 166 -11.63 8.38 -19.01
C TYR A 166 -10.19 8.90 -18.97
N ARG A 167 -9.94 10.07 -18.41
CA ARG A 167 -8.57 10.55 -18.12
C ARG A 167 -8.19 10.41 -16.65
N LEU A 168 -8.59 9.34 -15.99
CA LEU A 168 -8.31 9.10 -14.57
C LEU A 168 -6.80 8.95 -14.27
N GLY A 169 -6.00 8.37 -15.15
CA GLY A 169 -4.64 8.00 -14.80
C GLY A 169 -3.63 9.14 -14.72
N ARG A 170 -3.62 10.07 -15.70
CA ARG A 170 -2.59 11.13 -15.73
C ARG A 170 -2.97 12.41 -15.00
N SER A 171 -4.24 12.77 -14.96
CA SER A 171 -4.69 14.01 -14.32
C SER A 171 -4.69 13.93 -12.79
N MET A 172 -5.04 12.78 -12.21
CA MET A 172 -4.99 12.56 -10.76
C MET A 172 -3.56 12.65 -10.25
N LEU A 173 -2.65 11.90 -10.87
CA LEU A 173 -1.26 11.86 -10.45
C LEU A 173 -0.60 13.24 -10.51
N THR A 174 -0.88 14.01 -11.57
CA THR A 174 -0.34 15.36 -11.74
C THR A 174 -0.84 16.31 -10.64
N ARG A 175 -2.08 16.16 -10.18
CA ARG A 175 -2.63 16.97 -9.09
C ARG A 175 -2.00 16.65 -7.74
N VAL A 176 -1.82 15.37 -7.45
CA VAL A 176 -1.31 14.92 -6.15
C VAL A 176 0.22 14.87 -6.08
N SER A 177 0.92 14.81 -7.22
CA SER A 177 2.39 14.80 -7.23
C SER A 177 3.01 16.03 -6.58
N GLY A 178 2.37 17.19 -6.72
CA GLY A 178 2.79 18.42 -6.03
C GLY A 178 2.64 18.34 -4.51
N LEU A 179 1.60 17.66 -4.03
CA LEU A 179 1.37 17.44 -2.59
C LEU A 179 2.32 16.38 -2.03
N LEU A 180 2.50 15.29 -2.77
CA LEU A 180 3.33 14.17 -2.31
C LEU A 180 4.83 14.52 -2.34
N GLY A 181 5.28 15.31 -3.32
CA GLY A 181 6.63 15.89 -3.39
C GLY A 181 7.74 14.94 -2.95
N LYS A 182 8.30 15.21 -1.77
CA LYS A 182 9.42 14.45 -1.17
C LYS A 182 9.08 13.01 -0.77
N HIS A 183 7.79 12.66 -0.72
CA HIS A 183 7.33 11.33 -0.33
C HIS A 183 7.12 10.39 -1.53
N LEU A 184 7.22 10.90 -2.77
CA LEU A 184 7.06 10.10 -3.97
C LEU A 184 8.22 9.12 -4.16
N ASP A 185 7.88 7.87 -4.43
CA ASP A 185 8.86 6.89 -4.89
C ASP A 185 9.17 7.11 -6.38
N THR A 186 10.31 7.74 -6.65
CA THR A 186 10.78 8.00 -8.01
C THR A 186 11.31 6.76 -8.72
N ARG A 187 11.58 5.67 -7.98
CA ARG A 187 12.10 4.41 -8.56
C ARG A 187 11.08 3.76 -9.52
N GLY A 188 9.79 3.89 -9.22
CA GLY A 188 8.72 3.39 -10.07
C GLY A 188 8.49 4.16 -11.38
N TYR A 189 9.14 5.34 -11.56
CA TYR A 189 8.98 6.17 -12.75
C TYR A 189 10.10 5.98 -13.80
N LEU A 190 11.15 5.24 -13.45
CA LEU A 190 12.34 5.04 -14.30
C LEU A 190 12.34 3.67 -15.01
N GLY A 191 11.22 2.94 -14.98
CA GLY A 191 11.04 1.66 -15.66
C GLY A 191 10.33 1.79 -17.00
#